data_295805e40d3344078665055cd8d2c711
#
_entry.id   295805e40d3344078665055cd8d2c711
#
_cell.length_a   1.000
_cell.length_b   1.000
_cell.length_c   1.000
_cell.angle_alpha   90.00
_cell.angle_beta   90.00
_cell.angle_gamma   90.00
#
_symmetry.space_group_name_H-M   'P 1'
#
loop_
_entity.id
_entity.type
_entity.pdbx_description
1 polymer ?
#
loop_
_entity_poly.entity_id
_entity_poly.type
_entity_poly.pdbx_seq_one_letter_code
_entity_poly.pdbx_strand_id
1 'polypeptide(L)'
;MRIGRLVSVVAAVMLAALVTGGGPATGQSDYAQTGLTLHNQYRAKHGSPAMTLTQSLNAAAQKCAQYYAQKRTIDHSCPYKNGAGENLVGGEGSWDGVPFVQMGTKMWYDEVKAYDFNNPGFSMATGHFTQLVWKASTRLGIGYASEGGYTAAVALYNPAGNVEGQFPQNVARPR
;
A
#
# COMPACT_ATOMS: atom_id res chain seq x y z
N MET A 1 55.98 45.21 46.93
CA MET A 1 55.45 45.38 45.57
C MET A 1 55.24 43.97 44.97
N ARG A 2 54.03 43.40 45.04
CA ARG A 2 53.73 42.05 44.53
C ARG A 2 52.73 42.20 43.39
N ILE A 3 53.15 41.80 42.21
CA ILE A 3 52.35 41.85 40.97
C ILE A 3 51.55 40.57 40.90
N GLY A 4 50.24 40.69 41.04
CA GLY A 4 49.32 39.59 40.89
C GLY A 4 49.07 39.27 39.39
N ARG A 5 49.29 38.01 39.03
CA ARG A 5 48.91 37.47 37.67
C ARG A 5 47.44 37.15 37.66
N LEU A 6 46.68 37.78 36.76
CA LEU A 6 45.33 37.35 36.40
C LEU A 6 45.47 36.12 35.50
N VAL A 7 44.78 35.02 35.86
CA VAL A 7 44.58 33.85 35.04
C VAL A 7 43.17 33.93 34.47
N SER A 8 43.11 34.20 33.19
CA SER A 8 41.80 34.13 32.46
C SER A 8 41.47 32.68 32.15
N VAL A 9 40.38 32.18 32.74
CA VAL A 9 39.81 30.89 32.41
C VAL A 9 38.83 31.09 31.25
N VAL A 10 39.17 30.61 30.06
CA VAL A 10 38.26 30.55 28.91
C VAL A 10 37.46 29.27 29.05
N ALA A 11 36.20 29.40 29.41
CA ALA A 11 35.24 28.28 29.39
C ALA A 11 34.81 28.00 27.95
N ALA A 12 35.27 26.91 27.37
CA ALA A 12 34.78 26.41 26.09
C ALA A 12 33.43 25.75 26.32
N VAL A 13 32.37 26.40 25.85
CA VAL A 13 31.02 25.80 25.79
C VAL A 13 30.98 24.85 24.59
N MET A 14 31.08 23.55 24.84
CA MET A 14 30.81 22.55 23.83
C MET A 14 29.29 22.45 23.65
N LEU A 15 28.79 22.95 22.52
CA LEU A 15 27.42 22.75 22.07
C LEU A 15 27.32 21.33 21.50
N ALA A 16 26.84 20.39 22.30
CA ALA A 16 26.51 19.07 21.82
C ALA A 16 25.24 19.17 20.95
N ALA A 17 25.40 19.13 19.63
CA ALA A 17 24.29 18.96 18.71
C ALA A 17 23.73 17.55 18.90
N LEU A 18 22.55 17.45 19.54
CA LEU A 18 21.72 16.24 19.52
C LEU A 18 21.24 16.05 18.09
N VAL A 19 21.92 15.22 17.33
CA VAL A 19 21.39 14.65 16.10
C VAL A 19 20.34 13.64 16.51
N THR A 20 19.07 14.06 16.58
CA THR A 20 17.94 13.15 16.65
C THR A 20 17.80 12.49 15.28
N GLY A 21 18.54 11.42 15.08
CA GLY A 21 18.40 10.53 13.93
C GLY A 21 17.09 9.76 14.05
N GLY A 22 15.96 10.43 13.81
CA GLY A 22 14.71 9.79 13.48
C GLY A 22 14.81 9.35 12.03
N GLY A 23 15.42 8.19 11.77
CA GLY A 23 15.25 7.52 10.48
C GLY A 23 13.77 7.22 10.30
N PRO A 24 13.20 7.34 9.08
CA PRO A 24 11.83 6.94 8.82
C PRO A 24 11.68 5.48 9.24
N ALA A 25 10.55 5.14 9.84
CA ALA A 25 10.19 3.74 10.13
C ALA A 25 10.15 2.99 8.79
N THR A 26 11.24 2.32 8.44
CA THR A 26 11.53 1.80 7.09
C THR A 26 10.64 0.62 6.70
N GLY A 27 10.04 -0.09 7.65
CA GLY A 27 9.27 -1.30 7.36
C GLY A 27 7.91 -1.07 6.69
N GLN A 28 7.20 0.01 7.00
CA GLN A 28 5.88 0.28 6.42
C GLN A 28 5.97 0.92 5.03
N SER A 29 7.04 1.65 4.74
CA SER A 29 7.26 2.26 3.43
C SER A 29 7.61 1.24 2.35
N ASP A 30 8.33 0.19 2.68
CA ASP A 30 8.91 -0.73 1.69
C ASP A 30 7.85 -1.60 1.01
N TYR A 31 6.93 -2.22 1.75
CA TYR A 31 5.87 -3.01 1.14
C TYR A 31 4.82 -2.14 0.42
N ALA A 32 4.54 -0.93 0.93
CA ALA A 32 3.61 -0.02 0.27
C ALA A 32 4.21 0.51 -1.04
N GLN A 33 5.49 0.88 -1.03
CA GLN A 33 6.19 1.30 -2.24
C GLN A 33 6.32 0.16 -3.25
N THR A 34 6.57 -1.07 -2.78
CA THR A 34 6.59 -2.27 -3.62
C THR A 34 5.23 -2.51 -4.29
N GLY A 35 4.14 -2.43 -3.50
CA GLY A 35 2.78 -2.54 -4.02
C GLY A 35 2.46 -1.49 -5.07
N LEU A 36 2.80 -0.22 -4.82
CA LEU A 36 2.64 0.88 -5.80
C LEU A 36 3.40 0.61 -7.09
N THR A 37 4.66 0.22 -6.98
CA THR A 37 5.53 -0.05 -8.14
C THR A 37 4.92 -1.13 -9.03
N LEU A 38 4.48 -2.24 -8.45
CA LEU A 38 3.84 -3.34 -9.20
C LEU A 38 2.50 -2.92 -9.81
N HIS A 39 1.66 -2.19 -9.06
CA HIS A 39 0.42 -1.65 -9.61
C HIS A 39 0.70 -0.82 -10.86
N ASN A 40 1.65 0.11 -10.79
CA ASN A 40 1.96 0.99 -11.91
C ASN A 40 2.59 0.25 -13.10
N GLN A 41 3.40 -0.79 -12.87
CA GLN A 41 3.90 -1.66 -13.93
C GLN A 41 2.77 -2.39 -14.66
N TYR A 42 1.81 -2.97 -13.93
CA TYR A 42 0.66 -3.64 -14.52
C TYR A 42 -0.29 -2.66 -15.22
N ARG A 43 -0.57 -1.53 -14.60
CA ARG A 43 -1.42 -0.48 -15.16
C ARG A 43 -0.87 0.08 -16.47
N ALA A 44 0.44 0.26 -16.57
CA ALA A 44 1.09 0.72 -17.79
C ALA A 44 0.81 -0.21 -18.99
N LYS A 45 0.77 -1.54 -18.77
CA LYS A 45 0.42 -2.52 -19.81
C LYS A 45 -0.98 -2.31 -20.38
N HIS A 46 -1.90 -1.74 -19.60
CA HIS A 46 -3.29 -1.48 -19.99
C HIS A 46 -3.54 -0.02 -20.36
N GLY A 47 -2.49 0.82 -20.43
CA GLY A 47 -2.61 2.24 -20.71
C GLY A 47 -3.40 3.01 -19.65
N SER A 48 -3.43 2.50 -18.42
CA SER A 48 -4.01 3.19 -17.27
C SER A 48 -3.00 4.14 -16.64
N PRO A 49 -3.42 5.34 -16.19
CA PRO A 49 -2.53 6.28 -15.53
C PRO A 49 -1.89 5.68 -14.27
N ALA A 50 -0.65 6.08 -13.98
CA ALA A 50 0.01 5.70 -12.74
C ALA A 50 -0.76 6.22 -11.53
N MET A 51 -0.79 5.43 -10.47
CA MET A 51 -1.33 5.80 -9.16
C MET A 51 -0.27 6.43 -8.28
N THR A 52 -0.72 7.12 -7.23
CA THR A 52 0.12 7.63 -6.14
C THR A 52 -0.38 7.11 -4.80
N LEU A 53 0.55 6.83 -3.88
CA LEU A 53 0.18 6.54 -2.48
C LEU A 53 -0.31 7.82 -1.80
N THR A 54 -1.32 7.65 -0.93
CA THR A 54 -1.72 8.72 -0.01
C THR A 54 -1.64 8.23 1.43
N GLN A 55 -1.21 9.13 2.31
CA GLN A 55 -1.06 8.79 3.73
C GLN A 55 -2.40 8.32 4.34
N SER A 56 -3.50 8.98 3.98
CA SER A 56 -4.83 8.63 4.49
C SER A 56 -5.29 7.23 4.07
N LEU A 57 -5.09 6.87 2.79
CA LEU A 57 -5.42 5.52 2.30
C LEU A 57 -4.48 4.46 2.86
N ASN A 58 -3.17 4.74 3.01
CA ASN A 58 -2.24 3.82 3.65
C ASN A 58 -2.65 3.55 5.11
N ALA A 59 -3.01 4.60 5.87
CA ALA A 59 -3.49 4.43 7.24
C ALA A 59 -4.79 3.62 7.33
N ALA A 60 -5.72 3.83 6.41
CA ALA A 60 -6.96 3.06 6.32
C ALA A 60 -6.69 1.60 5.93
N ALA A 61 -5.87 1.37 4.91
CA ALA A 61 -5.47 0.03 4.46
C ALA A 61 -4.74 -0.74 5.57
N GLN A 62 -3.88 -0.05 6.35
CA GLN A 62 -3.18 -0.66 7.48
C GLN A 62 -4.17 -1.12 8.57
N LYS A 63 -5.16 -0.28 8.90
CA LYS A 63 -6.22 -0.68 9.85
C LYS A 63 -7.05 -1.86 9.33
N CYS A 64 -7.33 -1.89 8.02
CA CYS A 64 -8.04 -3.01 7.42
C CYS A 64 -7.20 -4.29 7.45
N ALA A 65 -5.90 -4.23 7.15
CA ALA A 65 -5.02 -5.38 7.23
C ALA A 65 -4.96 -5.95 8.65
N GLN A 66 -4.83 -5.10 9.68
CA GLN A 66 -4.89 -5.51 11.08
C GLN A 66 -6.25 -6.15 11.43
N TYR A 67 -7.34 -5.53 11.02
CA TYR A 67 -8.69 -6.06 11.23
C TYR A 67 -8.86 -7.47 10.66
N TYR A 68 -8.40 -7.71 9.42
CA TYR A 68 -8.49 -9.01 8.77
C TYR A 68 -7.54 -10.03 9.39
N ALA A 69 -6.31 -9.63 9.76
CA ALA A 69 -5.37 -10.51 10.43
C ALA A 69 -5.92 -11.00 11.79
N GLN A 70 -6.49 -10.09 12.61
CA GLN A 70 -7.11 -10.43 13.89
C GLN A 70 -8.35 -11.32 13.72
N LYS A 71 -9.17 -11.01 12.72
CA LYS A 71 -10.40 -11.77 12.41
C LYS A 71 -10.11 -13.11 11.72
N ARG A 72 -8.89 -13.32 11.21
CA ARG A 72 -8.43 -14.50 10.45
C ARG A 72 -9.33 -14.80 9.24
N THR A 73 -9.73 -13.76 8.50
CA THR A 73 -10.57 -13.85 7.28
C THR A 73 -10.39 -12.64 6.39
N ILE A 74 -10.77 -12.76 5.12
CA ILE A 74 -10.76 -11.68 4.12
C ILE A 74 -12.14 -11.63 3.45
N ASP A 75 -13.11 -10.96 4.08
CA ASP A 75 -14.52 -10.96 3.70
C ASP A 75 -15.06 -9.58 3.29
N HIS A 76 -14.20 -8.62 2.99
CA HIS A 76 -14.56 -7.25 2.66
C HIS A 76 -15.34 -6.48 3.75
N SER A 77 -15.35 -6.96 4.99
CA SER A 77 -16.12 -6.36 6.09
C SER A 77 -15.39 -5.24 6.84
N CYS A 78 -14.16 -4.87 6.43
CA CYS A 78 -13.40 -3.81 7.10
C CYS A 78 -14.18 -2.49 7.15
N PRO A 79 -14.39 -1.89 8.36
CA PRO A 79 -15.15 -0.66 8.49
C PRO A 79 -14.35 0.62 8.16
N TYR A 80 -13.02 0.51 7.95
CA TYR A 80 -12.15 1.69 7.81
C TYR A 80 -11.91 2.11 6.34
N LYS A 81 -12.47 1.40 5.36
CA LYS A 81 -12.23 1.68 3.93
C LYS A 81 -12.97 2.90 3.37
N ASN A 82 -13.97 3.44 4.07
CA ASN A 82 -14.64 4.71 3.74
C ASN A 82 -15.05 4.86 2.26
N GLY A 83 -15.66 3.82 1.69
CA GLY A 83 -16.11 3.81 0.29
C GLY A 83 -15.00 3.63 -0.75
N ALA A 84 -13.75 3.39 -0.35
CA ALA A 84 -12.70 3.00 -1.28
C ALA A 84 -12.96 1.60 -1.87
N GLY A 85 -12.50 1.37 -3.10
CA GLY A 85 -12.37 0.03 -3.66
C GLY A 85 -11.33 -0.78 -2.87
N GLU A 86 -11.47 -2.10 -2.84
CA GLU A 86 -10.62 -2.94 -1.99
C GLU A 86 -10.23 -4.23 -2.71
N ASN A 87 -8.91 -4.52 -2.74
CA ASN A 87 -8.40 -5.85 -3.05
C ASN A 87 -7.78 -6.46 -1.79
N LEU A 88 -8.01 -7.75 -1.59
CA LEU A 88 -7.58 -8.50 -0.41
C LEU A 88 -6.76 -9.72 -0.80
N VAL A 89 -5.75 -10.02 -0.02
CA VAL A 89 -5.09 -11.32 0.06
C VAL A 89 -4.82 -11.66 1.51
N GLY A 90 -5.06 -12.89 1.91
CA GLY A 90 -4.82 -13.35 3.27
C GLY A 90 -4.72 -14.87 3.34
N GLY A 91 -4.10 -15.35 4.41
CA GLY A 91 -3.95 -16.78 4.64
C GLY A 91 -3.21 -17.09 5.93
N GLU A 92 -3.24 -18.39 6.28
CA GLU A 92 -2.53 -18.92 7.44
C GLU A 92 -1.02 -18.77 7.28
N GLY A 93 -0.34 -18.54 8.40
CA GLY A 93 1.10 -18.36 8.49
C GLY A 93 1.52 -16.92 8.77
N SER A 94 2.80 -16.78 9.12
CA SER A 94 3.45 -15.48 9.31
C SER A 94 4.41 -15.25 8.15
N TRP A 95 4.13 -14.24 7.34
CA TRP A 95 4.85 -13.91 6.12
C TRP A 95 5.45 -12.51 6.24
N ASP A 96 6.58 -12.26 5.59
CA ASP A 96 7.16 -10.92 5.50
C ASP A 96 6.36 -10.01 4.57
N GLY A 97 6.26 -8.72 4.93
CA GLY A 97 5.36 -7.77 4.25
C GLY A 97 5.66 -7.57 2.77
N VAL A 98 6.94 -7.39 2.40
CA VAL A 98 7.32 -7.15 1.00
C VAL A 98 6.98 -8.35 0.11
N PRO A 99 7.46 -9.58 0.37
CA PRO A 99 7.11 -10.73 -0.47
C PRO A 99 5.62 -11.05 -0.45
N PHE A 100 4.91 -10.83 0.66
CA PHE A 100 3.48 -11.09 0.73
C PHE A 100 2.67 -10.11 -0.15
N VAL A 101 2.98 -8.82 -0.11
CA VAL A 101 2.36 -7.81 -0.98
C VAL A 101 2.72 -8.04 -2.45
N GLN A 102 3.94 -8.46 -2.76
CA GLN A 102 4.33 -8.84 -4.12
C GLN A 102 3.49 -10.00 -4.65
N MET A 103 3.39 -11.07 -3.86
CA MET A 103 2.58 -12.24 -4.19
C MET A 103 1.10 -11.86 -4.40
N GLY A 104 0.49 -11.14 -3.46
CA GLY A 104 -0.91 -10.72 -3.56
C GLY A 104 -1.18 -9.85 -4.78
N THR A 105 -0.34 -8.84 -5.03
CA THR A 105 -0.48 -7.97 -6.21
C THR A 105 -0.37 -8.75 -7.52
N LYS A 106 0.55 -9.73 -7.57
CA LYS A 106 0.66 -10.61 -8.74
C LYS A 106 -0.57 -11.49 -8.90
N MET A 107 -1.10 -12.08 -7.83
CA MET A 107 -2.33 -12.91 -7.87
C MET A 107 -3.51 -12.10 -8.40
N TRP A 108 -3.71 -10.88 -7.93
CA TRP A 108 -4.77 -9.99 -8.42
C TRP A 108 -4.62 -9.69 -9.92
N TYR A 109 -3.39 -9.44 -10.39
CA TYR A 109 -3.16 -9.19 -11.81
C TYR A 109 -3.33 -10.45 -12.67
N ASP A 110 -2.95 -11.63 -12.19
CA ASP A 110 -3.02 -12.89 -12.93
C ASP A 110 -4.47 -13.27 -13.33
N GLU A 111 -5.48 -12.70 -12.66
CA GLU A 111 -6.90 -12.84 -13.04
C GLU A 111 -7.19 -12.29 -14.46
N VAL A 112 -6.29 -11.48 -15.03
CA VAL A 112 -6.35 -11.02 -16.44
C VAL A 112 -6.52 -12.17 -17.42
N LYS A 113 -6.01 -13.37 -17.09
CA LYS A 113 -6.10 -14.58 -17.92
C LYS A 113 -7.54 -15.08 -18.10
N ALA A 114 -8.42 -14.75 -17.14
CA ALA A 114 -9.83 -15.13 -17.14
C ALA A 114 -10.77 -13.99 -17.59
N TYR A 115 -10.22 -12.78 -17.81
CA TYR A 115 -11.05 -11.63 -18.16
C TYR A 115 -11.43 -11.60 -19.64
N ASP A 116 -12.73 -11.55 -19.94
CA ASP A 116 -13.23 -11.42 -21.33
C ASP A 116 -13.32 -9.93 -21.73
N PHE A 117 -12.33 -9.49 -22.49
CA PHE A 117 -12.31 -8.12 -23.04
C PHE A 117 -13.34 -7.87 -24.15
N ASN A 118 -14.00 -8.90 -24.69
CA ASN A 118 -15.10 -8.74 -25.67
C ASN A 118 -16.46 -8.56 -24.99
N ASN A 119 -16.56 -9.03 -23.74
CA ASN A 119 -17.76 -8.87 -22.90
C ASN A 119 -17.35 -8.30 -21.53
N PRO A 120 -16.92 -7.01 -21.47
CA PRO A 120 -16.36 -6.42 -20.27
C PRO A 120 -17.43 -6.22 -19.20
N GLY A 121 -17.15 -6.68 -17.98
CA GLY A 121 -18.04 -6.59 -16.83
C GLY A 121 -17.39 -7.11 -15.56
N PHE A 122 -18.15 -7.09 -14.47
CA PHE A 122 -17.71 -7.64 -13.20
C PHE A 122 -17.87 -9.16 -13.14
N SER A 123 -16.86 -9.82 -12.60
CA SER A 123 -16.98 -11.20 -12.15
C SER A 123 -16.12 -11.40 -10.89
N MET A 124 -16.52 -12.32 -10.01
CA MET A 124 -15.74 -12.67 -8.82
C MET A 124 -14.37 -13.23 -9.18
N ALA A 125 -14.21 -13.83 -10.35
CA ALA A 125 -12.93 -14.40 -10.82
C ALA A 125 -11.97 -13.36 -11.39
N THR A 126 -12.41 -12.11 -11.60
CA THR A 126 -11.62 -11.07 -12.28
C THR A 126 -11.69 -9.71 -11.59
N GLY A 127 -12.41 -9.63 -10.46
CA GLY A 127 -12.68 -8.37 -9.77
C GLY A 127 -11.43 -7.68 -9.23
N HIS A 128 -10.41 -8.43 -8.79
CA HIS A 128 -9.15 -7.84 -8.34
C HIS A 128 -8.35 -7.27 -9.50
N PHE A 129 -8.28 -7.97 -10.63
CA PHE A 129 -7.64 -7.48 -11.84
C PHE A 129 -8.28 -6.19 -12.33
N THR A 130 -9.61 -6.18 -12.49
CA THR A 130 -10.32 -5.02 -13.03
C THR A 130 -10.16 -3.79 -12.14
N GLN A 131 -10.20 -3.96 -10.81
CA GLN A 131 -9.92 -2.89 -9.86
C GLN A 131 -8.47 -2.39 -9.96
N LEU A 132 -7.48 -3.29 -10.05
CA LEU A 132 -6.07 -2.94 -10.13
C LEU A 132 -5.78 -2.03 -11.35
N VAL A 133 -6.34 -2.36 -12.53
CA VAL A 133 -6.10 -1.61 -13.77
C VAL A 133 -7.13 -0.51 -14.03
N TRP A 134 -8.11 -0.30 -13.15
CA TRP A 134 -9.18 0.68 -13.31
C TRP A 134 -8.64 2.08 -13.54
N LYS A 135 -8.88 2.66 -14.74
CA LYS A 135 -8.27 3.92 -15.15
C LYS A 135 -8.62 5.09 -14.23
N ALA A 136 -9.88 5.18 -13.80
CA ALA A 136 -10.37 6.27 -12.98
C ALA A 136 -9.84 6.22 -11.53
N SER A 137 -9.34 5.07 -11.03
CA SER A 137 -8.68 4.97 -9.74
C SER A 137 -7.27 5.54 -9.86
N THR A 138 -6.97 6.61 -9.13
CA THR A 138 -5.69 7.33 -9.23
C THR A 138 -4.88 7.37 -7.94
N ARG A 139 -5.52 7.02 -6.81
CA ARG A 139 -4.90 6.99 -5.49
C ARG A 139 -4.94 5.59 -4.92
N LEU A 140 -3.86 5.21 -4.25
CA LEU A 140 -3.65 3.89 -3.69
C LEU A 140 -3.28 3.98 -2.21
N GLY A 141 -3.74 3.02 -1.43
CA GLY A 141 -3.24 2.75 -0.08
C GLY A 141 -2.93 1.27 0.05
N ILE A 142 -1.80 0.94 0.65
CA ILE A 142 -1.39 -0.44 0.92
C ILE A 142 -1.22 -0.64 2.42
N GLY A 143 -1.84 -1.68 2.95
CA GLY A 143 -1.71 -2.14 4.31
C GLY A 143 -1.27 -3.60 4.38
N TYR A 144 -0.56 -3.94 5.43
CA TYR A 144 -0.11 -5.30 5.71
C TYR A 144 -0.13 -5.55 7.21
N ALA A 145 -0.55 -6.73 7.62
CA ALA A 145 -0.45 -7.19 9.00
C ALA A 145 -0.26 -8.71 9.05
N SER A 146 0.57 -9.16 9.97
CA SER A 146 0.74 -10.57 10.31
C SER A 146 0.57 -10.72 11.83
N GLU A 147 -0.49 -11.38 12.26
CA GLU A 147 -0.86 -11.49 13.66
C GLU A 147 -1.50 -12.86 13.94
N GLY A 148 -1.16 -13.46 15.08
CA GLY A 148 -1.75 -14.72 15.51
C GLY A 148 -1.62 -15.88 14.52
N GLY A 149 -0.58 -15.89 13.67
CA GLY A 149 -0.39 -16.92 12.65
C GLY A 149 -1.29 -16.74 11.41
N TYR A 150 -1.86 -15.55 11.20
CA TYR A 150 -2.57 -15.18 9.99
C TYR A 150 -1.99 -13.89 9.42
N THR A 151 -1.83 -13.84 8.11
CA THR A 151 -1.31 -12.65 7.40
C THR A 151 -2.35 -12.12 6.43
N ALA A 152 -2.51 -10.81 6.38
CA ALA A 152 -3.39 -10.11 5.45
C ALA A 152 -2.67 -8.92 4.80
N ALA A 153 -2.93 -8.71 3.52
CA ALA A 153 -2.58 -7.47 2.82
C ALA A 153 -3.81 -6.91 2.11
N VAL A 154 -3.90 -5.58 2.12
CA VAL A 154 -5.03 -4.81 1.63
C VAL A 154 -4.53 -3.73 0.69
N ALA A 155 -5.14 -3.62 -0.48
CA ALA A 155 -5.02 -2.46 -1.35
C ALA A 155 -6.35 -1.70 -1.38
N LEU A 156 -6.32 -0.40 -1.04
CA LEU A 156 -7.47 0.51 -1.14
C LEU A 156 -7.29 1.46 -2.31
N TYR A 157 -8.36 1.66 -3.07
CA TYR A 157 -8.36 2.44 -4.31
C TYR A 157 -9.35 3.61 -4.23
N ASN A 158 -8.91 4.80 -4.66
CA ASN A 158 -9.78 5.97 -4.71
C ASN A 158 -9.56 6.76 -6.03
N PRO A 159 -10.66 7.06 -6.76
CA PRO A 159 -12.01 6.52 -6.59
C PRO A 159 -12.08 4.99 -6.65
N ALA A 160 -13.14 4.39 -6.10
CA ALA A 160 -13.40 2.97 -6.23
C ALA A 160 -13.61 2.59 -7.70
N GLY A 161 -13.10 1.43 -8.10
CA GLY A 161 -13.36 0.84 -9.41
C GLY A 161 -14.54 -0.13 -9.40
N ASN A 162 -14.60 -0.96 -10.44
CA ASN A 162 -15.62 -1.99 -10.61
C ASN A 162 -17.07 -1.45 -10.62
N VAL A 163 -17.24 -0.24 -11.16
CA VAL A 163 -18.55 0.40 -11.27
C VAL A 163 -19.27 -0.17 -12.48
N GLU A 164 -20.48 -0.69 -12.26
CA GLU A 164 -21.31 -1.30 -13.32
C GLU A 164 -21.52 -0.34 -14.52
N GLY A 165 -21.44 -0.87 -15.72
CA GLY A 165 -21.53 -0.09 -16.97
C GLY A 165 -20.29 0.71 -17.35
N GLN A 166 -19.24 0.73 -16.50
CA GLN A 166 -18.03 1.53 -16.74
C GLN A 166 -16.77 0.70 -17.07
N PHE A 167 -16.91 -0.60 -17.25
CA PHE A 167 -15.77 -1.50 -17.54
C PHE A 167 -15.11 -1.18 -18.90
N PRO A 168 -15.84 -0.93 -20.02
CA PRO A 168 -15.22 -0.73 -21.32
C PRO A 168 -14.21 0.43 -21.36
N GLN A 169 -14.51 1.55 -20.68
CA GLN A 169 -13.62 2.72 -20.64
C GLN A 169 -12.52 2.62 -19.61
N ASN A 170 -12.66 1.74 -18.60
CA ASN A 170 -11.72 1.65 -17.48
C ASN A 170 -10.77 0.45 -17.57
N VAL A 171 -11.12 -0.61 -18.29
CA VAL A 171 -10.36 -1.86 -18.36
C VAL A 171 -10.01 -2.13 -19.84
N ALA A 172 -8.85 -1.63 -20.26
CA ALA A 172 -8.39 -1.82 -21.64
C ALA A 172 -7.61 -3.14 -21.80
N ARG A 173 -7.54 -3.64 -23.04
CA ARG A 173 -6.63 -4.74 -23.39
C ARG A 173 -5.19 -4.37 -23.11
N PRO A 174 -4.31 -5.34 -22.79
CA PRO A 174 -2.87 -5.07 -22.71
C PRO A 174 -2.34 -4.68 -24.09
N ARG A 175 -1.32 -3.80 -24.07
CA ARG A 175 -0.61 -3.31 -25.25
C ARG A 175 0.72 -4.03 -25.42
#